data_e5c786448324a89d8b0509690613e397
#
_entry.id   e5c786448324a89d8b0509690613e397
#
_cell.length_a   1.000
_cell.length_b   1.000
_cell.length_c   1.000
_cell.angle_alpha   90.00
_cell.angle_beta   90.00
_cell.angle_gamma   90.00
#
_symmetry.space_group_name_H-M   'P 1'
#
loop_
_entity.id
_entity.type
_entity.pdbx_description
1 polymer ?
#
loop_
_entity_poly.entity_id
_entity_poly.type
_entity_poly.pdbx_seq_one_letter_code
_entity_poly.pdbx_strand_id
1 'polypeptide(L)'
;MTTNAAYKPRRFKLHIRRLSFSRFMLYLLLATLVVIAGLPLFAMVCRSLMPLDELYIYPPRLIVHKPTLRNFSDLLTSLSSSTVPFTRYIFNSLFTTVVTVLISVVVCCMGAYGLVKHKPAGSGPIFAVVLAALMFSTHVTQIPNYLVVNKLRLVNSYWALIIPKIAVAYNFFLVKQFCEQLPDSILEAARIDGAKEYYIFWKIAMPLLKPAWTTLAVFSFVNNWNDYFSPLIFISSNALKTLPLALQTLSGGAGVVARSGAVGAATFLTTVPSILVFAIMRGKVMETMSFSGIKS
;
A
#
# COMPACT_ATOMS: atom_id res chain seq x y z
N MET A 1 -69.12 11.57 -15.17
CA MET A 1 -68.16 12.49 -15.80
C MET A 1 -66.80 12.08 -15.29
N THR A 2 -66.06 11.28 -16.06
CA THR A 2 -64.73 10.72 -15.73
C THR A 2 -63.67 11.51 -16.50
N THR A 3 -62.91 12.31 -15.82
CA THR A 3 -61.78 13.08 -16.38
C THR A 3 -60.52 12.19 -16.51
N ASN A 4 -60.21 11.82 -17.74
CA ASN A 4 -58.97 11.18 -18.13
C ASN A 4 -57.81 12.20 -18.03
N ALA A 5 -56.94 12.04 -16.98
CA ALA A 5 -55.68 12.76 -16.90
C ALA A 5 -54.65 12.06 -17.78
N ALA A 6 -54.33 12.61 -18.93
CA ALA A 6 -53.33 12.11 -19.83
C ALA A 6 -51.90 12.25 -19.21
N TYR A 7 -51.24 11.11 -18.96
CA TYR A 7 -49.85 11.02 -18.52
C TYR A 7 -48.91 11.52 -19.63
N LYS A 8 -48.29 12.71 -19.45
CA LYS A 8 -47.26 13.23 -20.33
C LYS A 8 -45.89 12.64 -19.93
N PRO A 9 -45.20 11.87 -20.80
CA PRO A 9 -43.88 11.36 -20.47
C PRO A 9 -42.88 12.52 -20.36
N ARG A 10 -42.17 12.60 -19.23
CA ARG A 10 -41.05 13.52 -19.01
C ARG A 10 -39.93 13.16 -20.00
N ARG A 11 -39.75 13.93 -21.04
CA ARG A 11 -38.59 13.85 -21.93
C ARG A 11 -37.35 14.27 -21.12
N PHE A 12 -36.47 13.33 -20.84
CA PHE A 12 -35.12 13.59 -20.34
C PHE A 12 -34.37 14.38 -21.42
N LYS A 13 -34.30 15.71 -21.28
CA LYS A 13 -33.43 16.54 -22.10
C LYS A 13 -31.99 16.31 -21.54
N LEU A 14 -31.22 15.52 -22.24
CA LEU A 14 -29.75 15.48 -22.08
C LEU A 14 -29.24 16.90 -22.39
N HIS A 15 -28.97 17.68 -21.33
CA HIS A 15 -28.26 18.93 -21.43
C HIS A 15 -26.82 18.62 -21.80
N ILE A 16 -26.48 18.52 -23.08
CA ILE A 16 -25.13 18.56 -23.58
C ILE A 16 -24.61 19.97 -23.28
N ARG A 17 -24.03 20.11 -22.06
CA ARG A 17 -23.38 21.34 -21.63
C ARG A 17 -22.21 21.57 -22.58
N ARG A 18 -22.27 22.64 -23.39
CA ARG A 18 -21.16 23.07 -24.25
C ARG A 18 -19.89 23.10 -23.38
N LEU A 19 -18.90 22.28 -23.73
CA LEU A 19 -17.60 22.24 -23.05
C LEU A 19 -16.95 23.62 -23.20
N SER A 20 -16.85 24.38 -22.13
CA SER A 20 -16.05 25.59 -22.11
C SER A 20 -14.60 25.23 -22.51
N PHE A 21 -13.91 26.09 -23.25
CA PHE A 21 -12.51 25.89 -23.65
C PHE A 21 -11.61 25.50 -22.48
N SER A 22 -11.82 26.11 -21.32
CA SER A 22 -11.12 25.78 -20.08
C SER A 22 -11.35 24.30 -19.64
N ARG A 23 -12.58 23.79 -19.77
CA ARG A 23 -12.86 22.38 -19.44
C ARG A 23 -12.28 21.41 -20.46
N PHE A 24 -12.24 21.79 -21.74
CA PHE A 24 -11.59 21.00 -22.77
C PHE A 24 -10.09 20.87 -22.49
N MET A 25 -9.42 21.98 -22.17
CA MET A 25 -7.99 21.99 -21.80
C MET A 25 -7.74 21.16 -20.54
N LEU A 26 -8.62 21.24 -19.53
CA LEU A 26 -8.53 20.42 -18.32
C LEU A 26 -8.63 18.92 -18.65
N TYR A 27 -9.62 18.53 -19.47
CA TYR A 27 -9.77 17.10 -19.84
C TYR A 27 -8.60 16.61 -20.71
N LEU A 28 -8.07 17.44 -21.59
CA LEU A 28 -6.88 17.13 -22.38
C LEU A 28 -5.67 16.90 -21.48
N LEU A 29 -5.44 17.80 -20.51
CA LEU A 29 -4.38 17.65 -19.52
C LEU A 29 -4.54 16.37 -18.72
N LEU A 30 -5.74 16.10 -18.20
CA LEU A 30 -6.02 14.87 -17.43
C LEU A 30 -5.82 13.61 -18.28
N ALA A 31 -6.28 13.62 -19.53
CA ALA A 31 -6.10 12.49 -20.45
C ALA A 31 -4.59 12.24 -20.73
N THR A 32 -3.83 13.30 -20.96
CA THR A 32 -2.38 13.19 -21.15
C THR A 32 -1.69 12.61 -19.91
N LEU A 33 -2.05 13.07 -18.71
CA LEU A 33 -1.52 12.52 -17.45
C LEU A 33 -1.89 11.05 -17.26
N VAL A 34 -3.13 10.66 -17.58
CA VAL A 34 -3.57 9.26 -17.50
C VAL A 34 -2.79 8.37 -18.48
N VAL A 35 -2.56 8.83 -19.71
CA VAL A 35 -1.77 8.09 -20.71
C VAL A 35 -0.32 7.95 -20.24
N ILE A 36 0.34 9.02 -19.78
CA ILE A 36 1.71 8.98 -19.28
C ILE A 36 1.84 8.04 -18.08
N ALA A 37 0.92 8.11 -17.11
CA ALA A 37 0.93 7.25 -15.94
C ALA A 37 0.56 5.79 -16.25
N GLY A 38 -0.31 5.56 -17.22
CA GLY A 38 -0.75 4.22 -17.64
C GLY A 38 0.24 3.48 -18.53
N LEU A 39 1.05 4.22 -19.31
CA LEU A 39 1.97 3.63 -20.27
C LEU A 39 2.99 2.65 -19.63
N PRO A 40 3.65 2.94 -18.51
CA PRO A 40 4.53 1.98 -17.84
C PRO A 40 3.80 0.71 -17.38
N LEU A 41 2.56 0.85 -16.87
CA LEU A 41 1.75 -0.29 -16.44
C LEU A 41 1.35 -1.16 -17.64
N PHE A 42 0.93 -0.53 -18.74
CA PHE A 42 0.64 -1.23 -19.98
C PHE A 42 1.88 -1.95 -20.53
N ALA A 43 3.03 -1.27 -20.57
CA ALA A 43 4.29 -1.88 -21.00
C ALA A 43 4.71 -3.05 -20.11
N MET A 44 4.48 -2.98 -18.80
CA MET A 44 4.73 -4.08 -17.86
C MET A 44 3.87 -5.30 -18.19
N VAL A 45 2.57 -5.12 -18.43
CA VAL A 45 1.66 -6.20 -18.84
C VAL A 45 2.14 -6.81 -20.17
N CYS A 46 2.44 -5.99 -21.16
CA CYS A 46 2.95 -6.46 -22.45
C CYS A 46 4.24 -7.27 -22.28
N ARG A 47 5.22 -6.78 -21.54
CA ARG A 47 6.49 -7.48 -21.29
C ARG A 47 6.32 -8.79 -20.54
N SER A 48 5.34 -8.90 -19.66
CA SER A 48 5.06 -10.17 -18.96
C SER A 48 4.56 -11.28 -19.90
N LEU A 49 3.93 -10.90 -21.02
CA LEU A 49 3.37 -11.82 -22.02
C LEU A 49 4.23 -11.94 -23.29
N MET A 50 5.28 -11.11 -23.41
CA MET A 50 6.11 -11.04 -24.63
C MET A 50 7.15 -12.16 -24.63
N PRO A 51 7.22 -12.98 -25.70
CA PRO A 51 8.25 -14.02 -25.82
C PRO A 51 9.64 -13.41 -25.98
N LEU A 52 10.68 -14.19 -25.69
CA LEU A 52 12.07 -13.71 -25.62
C LEU A 52 12.57 -13.17 -26.97
N ASP A 53 12.13 -13.75 -28.09
CA ASP A 53 12.43 -13.31 -29.43
C ASP A 53 11.86 -11.93 -29.78
N GLU A 54 10.71 -11.55 -29.22
CA GLU A 54 10.12 -10.22 -29.38
C GLU A 54 10.73 -9.17 -28.44
N LEU A 55 11.22 -9.57 -27.26
CA LEU A 55 11.78 -8.66 -26.26
C LEU A 55 13.04 -7.91 -26.75
N TYR A 56 13.80 -8.52 -27.66
CA TYR A 56 15.09 -8.00 -28.15
C TYR A 56 15.05 -7.53 -29.60
N ILE A 57 13.87 -7.44 -30.22
CA ILE A 57 13.76 -6.82 -31.56
C ILE A 57 14.02 -5.33 -31.48
N TYR A 58 14.84 -4.85 -32.41
CA TYR A 58 15.04 -3.40 -32.58
C TYR A 58 14.29 -2.92 -33.85
N PRO A 59 13.50 -1.83 -33.77
CA PRO A 59 13.18 -1.03 -32.59
C PRO A 59 12.27 -1.76 -31.59
N PRO A 60 12.36 -1.46 -30.26
CA PRO A 60 11.59 -2.15 -29.24
C PRO A 60 10.09 -1.93 -29.43
N ARG A 61 9.32 -3.03 -29.38
CA ARG A 61 7.87 -3.02 -29.55
C ARG A 61 7.18 -2.81 -28.21
N LEU A 62 6.14 -1.98 -28.19
CA LEU A 62 5.31 -1.76 -27.00
C LEU A 62 4.15 -2.78 -26.92
N ILE A 63 3.71 -3.29 -28.07
CA ILE A 63 2.56 -4.22 -28.16
C ILE A 63 3.06 -5.61 -28.49
N VAL A 64 2.51 -6.60 -27.81
CA VAL A 64 2.81 -8.02 -28.01
C VAL A 64 2.10 -8.51 -29.27
N HIS A 65 2.83 -9.16 -30.18
CA HIS A 65 2.24 -9.84 -31.36
C HIS A 65 1.93 -11.30 -31.09
N LYS A 66 2.76 -11.99 -30.31
CA LYS A 66 2.61 -13.40 -29.98
C LYS A 66 2.54 -13.59 -28.46
N PRO A 67 1.39 -13.31 -27.81
CA PRO A 67 1.31 -13.42 -26.36
C PRO A 67 1.55 -14.87 -25.91
N THR A 68 2.39 -15.04 -24.87
CA THR A 68 2.74 -16.33 -24.28
C THR A 68 2.70 -16.28 -22.77
N LEU A 69 2.28 -17.38 -22.15
CA LEU A 69 2.37 -17.58 -20.70
C LEU A 69 3.67 -18.28 -20.28
N ARG A 70 4.56 -18.58 -21.23
CA ARG A 70 5.83 -19.26 -20.96
C ARG A 70 6.69 -18.50 -19.95
N ASN A 71 6.67 -17.16 -19.96
CA ASN A 71 7.39 -16.33 -19.01
C ASN A 71 7.02 -16.63 -17.54
N PHE A 72 5.75 -16.94 -17.28
CA PHE A 72 5.28 -17.33 -15.94
C PHE A 72 5.74 -18.75 -15.58
N SER A 73 5.70 -19.67 -16.54
CA SER A 73 6.25 -21.03 -16.36
C SER A 73 7.75 -20.99 -16.10
N ASP A 74 8.49 -20.21 -16.89
CA ASP A 74 9.95 -20.04 -16.75
C ASP A 74 10.31 -19.36 -15.41
N LEU A 75 9.48 -18.44 -14.93
CA LEU A 75 9.63 -17.84 -13.60
C LEU A 75 9.49 -18.90 -12.50
N LEU A 76 8.44 -19.72 -12.57
CA LEU A 76 8.20 -20.78 -11.59
C LEU A 76 9.35 -21.80 -11.59
N THR A 77 9.82 -22.22 -12.75
CA THR A 77 10.92 -23.18 -12.87
C THR A 77 12.26 -22.59 -12.44
N SER A 78 12.56 -21.35 -12.81
CA SER A 78 13.81 -20.67 -12.43
C SER A 78 13.93 -20.46 -10.91
N LEU A 79 12.84 -20.25 -10.22
CA LEU A 79 12.82 -20.12 -8.75
C LEU A 79 12.69 -21.47 -8.05
N SER A 80 12.09 -22.48 -8.68
CA SER A 80 11.96 -23.83 -8.13
C SER A 80 13.23 -24.66 -8.26
N SER A 81 14.19 -24.25 -9.08
CA SER A 81 15.54 -24.86 -9.15
C SER A 81 16.38 -24.58 -7.91
N SER A 82 15.94 -23.64 -7.08
CA SER A 82 16.48 -23.43 -5.73
C SER A 82 15.87 -24.48 -4.77
N THR A 83 16.57 -24.78 -3.67
CA THR A 83 16.09 -25.68 -2.60
C THR A 83 14.78 -25.24 -1.94
N VAL A 84 14.22 -24.07 -2.33
CA VAL A 84 13.04 -23.45 -1.75
C VAL A 84 11.97 -23.26 -2.84
N PRO A 85 10.75 -23.79 -2.67
CA PRO A 85 9.68 -23.63 -3.65
C PRO A 85 9.21 -22.18 -3.74
N PHE A 86 8.80 -21.73 -4.93
CA PHE A 86 8.31 -20.37 -5.19
C PHE A 86 7.17 -19.93 -4.25
N THR A 87 6.27 -20.86 -3.93
CA THR A 87 5.15 -20.62 -3.01
C THR A 87 5.61 -20.14 -1.63
N ARG A 88 6.82 -20.53 -1.20
CA ARG A 88 7.38 -20.09 0.07
C ARG A 88 7.69 -18.60 0.08
N TYR A 89 8.21 -18.05 -1.01
CA TYR A 89 8.46 -16.61 -1.13
C TYR A 89 7.18 -15.79 -1.10
N ILE A 90 6.11 -16.27 -1.77
CA ILE A 90 4.78 -15.65 -1.72
C ILE A 90 4.24 -15.68 -0.29
N PHE A 91 4.29 -16.84 0.37
CA PHE A 91 3.84 -17.00 1.74
C PHE A 91 4.60 -16.05 2.69
N ASN A 92 5.93 -15.99 2.59
CA ASN A 92 6.74 -15.12 3.43
C ASN A 92 6.35 -13.65 3.26
N SER A 93 6.20 -13.18 2.02
CA SER A 93 5.76 -11.80 1.74
C SER A 93 4.37 -11.52 2.27
N LEU A 94 3.41 -12.42 2.02
CA LEU A 94 2.04 -12.24 2.49
C LEU A 94 1.97 -12.24 4.02
N PHE A 95 2.62 -13.21 4.64
CA PHE A 95 2.67 -13.34 6.10
C PHE A 95 3.28 -12.11 6.77
N THR A 96 4.49 -11.72 6.36
CA THR A 96 5.18 -10.55 6.94
C THR A 96 4.39 -9.27 6.73
N THR A 97 3.84 -9.06 5.52
CA THR A 97 3.06 -7.86 5.19
C THR A 97 1.77 -7.81 6.00
N VAL A 98 0.97 -8.87 6.00
CA VAL A 98 -0.33 -8.90 6.70
C VAL A 98 -0.14 -8.74 8.20
N VAL A 99 0.80 -9.48 8.80
CA VAL A 99 1.07 -9.38 10.25
C VAL A 99 1.56 -7.98 10.62
N THR A 100 2.47 -7.39 9.83
CA THR A 100 2.93 -6.02 10.06
C THR A 100 1.80 -5.01 9.98
N VAL A 101 0.94 -5.09 8.95
CA VAL A 101 -0.20 -4.19 8.77
C VAL A 101 -1.17 -4.28 9.95
N LEU A 102 -1.55 -5.50 10.34
CA LEU A 102 -2.50 -5.71 11.44
C LEU A 102 -1.96 -5.15 12.76
N ILE A 103 -0.72 -5.48 13.11
CA ILE A 103 -0.10 -4.99 14.34
C ILE A 103 0.10 -3.46 14.28
N SER A 104 0.55 -2.92 13.14
CA SER A 104 0.74 -1.48 12.96
C SER A 104 -0.56 -0.70 13.13
N VAL A 105 -1.67 -1.18 12.55
CA VAL A 105 -3.00 -0.56 12.73
C VAL A 105 -3.37 -0.50 14.21
N VAL A 106 -3.27 -1.61 14.91
CA VAL A 106 -3.63 -1.68 16.34
C VAL A 106 -2.74 -0.78 17.18
N VAL A 107 -1.42 -0.91 17.04
CA VAL A 107 -0.43 -0.16 17.85
C VAL A 107 -0.53 1.34 17.58
N CYS A 108 -0.61 1.77 16.31
CA CYS A 108 -0.71 3.20 15.98
C CYS A 108 -2.05 3.79 16.44
N CYS A 109 -3.17 3.07 16.30
CA CYS A 109 -4.46 3.56 16.75
C CYS A 109 -4.54 3.64 18.28
N MET A 110 -4.08 2.62 19.00
CA MET A 110 -4.03 2.64 20.46
C MET A 110 -3.12 3.73 20.99
N GLY A 111 -1.91 3.85 20.42
CA GLY A 111 -0.94 4.87 20.83
C GLY A 111 -1.45 6.29 20.55
N ALA A 112 -2.03 6.54 19.38
CA ALA A 112 -2.58 7.84 19.01
C ALA A 112 -3.80 8.21 19.88
N TYR A 113 -4.71 7.25 20.10
CA TYR A 113 -5.87 7.44 20.98
C TYR A 113 -5.43 7.76 22.42
N GLY A 114 -4.50 6.97 22.97
CA GLY A 114 -3.95 7.23 24.31
C GLY A 114 -3.27 8.59 24.42
N LEU A 115 -2.49 8.99 23.41
CA LEU A 115 -1.78 10.27 23.43
C LEU A 115 -2.73 11.48 23.36
N VAL A 116 -3.80 11.38 22.54
CA VAL A 116 -4.71 12.51 22.26
C VAL A 116 -5.83 12.60 23.31
N LYS A 117 -6.44 11.48 23.68
CA LYS A 117 -7.65 11.48 24.52
C LYS A 117 -7.35 11.35 26.01
N HIS A 118 -6.28 10.64 26.38
CA HIS A 118 -5.86 10.56 27.78
C HIS A 118 -4.81 11.58 28.18
N LYS A 119 -4.10 12.18 27.20
CA LYS A 119 -3.09 13.25 27.42
C LYS A 119 -2.16 12.94 28.60
N PRO A 120 -1.43 11.79 28.58
CA PRO A 120 -0.55 11.46 29.68
C PRO A 120 0.53 12.51 29.88
N ALA A 121 1.09 12.57 31.11
CA ALA A 121 2.23 13.45 31.39
C ALA A 121 3.36 13.14 30.39
N GLY A 122 3.87 14.17 29.71
CA GLY A 122 4.89 14.01 28.65
C GLY A 122 4.35 13.78 27.23
N SER A 123 3.04 13.89 26.99
CA SER A 123 2.44 13.75 25.65
C SER A 123 3.05 14.67 24.59
N GLY A 124 3.36 15.92 24.96
CA GLY A 124 4.01 16.91 24.09
C GLY A 124 5.42 16.46 23.65
N PRO A 125 6.35 16.19 24.57
CA PRO A 125 7.66 15.63 24.25
C PRO A 125 7.61 14.32 23.43
N ILE A 126 6.72 13.40 23.77
CA ILE A 126 6.55 12.15 23.00
C ILE A 126 6.19 12.47 21.55
N PHE A 127 5.23 13.37 21.35
CA PHE A 127 4.85 13.76 19.99
C PHE A 127 5.95 14.54 19.26
N ALA A 128 6.73 15.36 19.95
CA ALA A 128 7.89 16.04 19.37
C ALA A 128 8.94 15.05 18.85
N VAL A 129 9.17 13.94 19.57
CA VAL A 129 10.06 12.84 19.08
C VAL A 129 9.49 12.21 17.81
N VAL A 130 8.17 11.98 17.73
CA VAL A 130 7.54 11.46 16.51
C VAL A 130 7.73 12.43 15.34
N LEU A 131 7.53 13.75 15.55
CA LEU A 131 7.77 14.75 14.51
C LEU A 131 9.23 14.81 14.08
N ALA A 132 10.17 14.76 15.03
CA ALA A 132 11.59 14.67 14.72
C ALA A 132 11.93 13.41 13.89
N ALA A 133 11.31 12.26 14.21
CA ALA A 133 11.50 11.03 13.46
C ALA A 133 11.05 11.13 11.99
N LEU A 134 10.06 11.98 11.68
CA LEU A 134 9.64 12.23 10.28
C LEU A 134 10.69 12.93 9.44
N MET A 135 11.63 13.65 10.07
CA MET A 135 12.69 14.38 9.37
C MET A 135 13.83 13.46 8.92
N PHE A 136 13.92 12.25 9.49
CA PHE A 136 14.97 11.30 9.12
C PHE A 136 14.56 10.48 7.91
N SER A 137 15.44 10.44 6.90
CA SER A 137 15.27 9.53 5.76
C SER A 137 15.43 8.07 6.21
N THR A 138 14.61 7.20 5.64
CA THR A 138 14.66 5.75 5.89
C THR A 138 16.07 5.18 5.63
N HIS A 139 16.81 5.71 4.65
CA HIS A 139 18.17 5.26 4.34
C HIS A 139 19.18 5.55 5.44
N VAL A 140 19.06 6.69 6.11
CA VAL A 140 19.95 7.08 7.22
C VAL A 140 19.71 6.18 8.45
N THR A 141 18.47 5.79 8.69
CA THR A 141 18.09 4.99 9.86
C THR A 141 18.36 3.49 9.70
N GLN A 142 18.76 3.03 8.52
CA GLN A 142 18.95 1.61 8.24
C GLN A 142 20.06 0.95 9.06
N ILE A 143 21.24 1.62 9.16
CA ILE A 143 22.36 1.09 9.93
C ILE A 143 22.03 1.01 11.43
N PRO A 144 21.54 2.09 12.08
CA PRO A 144 21.05 2.02 13.46
C PRO A 144 20.00 0.93 13.68
N ASN A 145 19.06 0.80 12.75
CA ASN A 145 18.01 -0.22 12.82
C ASN A 145 18.59 -1.65 12.77
N TYR A 146 19.57 -1.88 11.88
CA TYR A 146 20.27 -3.17 11.83
C TYR A 146 20.97 -3.49 13.15
N LEU A 147 21.67 -2.52 13.74
CA LEU A 147 22.35 -2.72 15.02
C LEU A 147 21.40 -3.08 16.15
N VAL A 148 20.23 -2.43 16.20
CA VAL A 148 19.20 -2.74 17.20
C VAL A 148 18.63 -4.15 16.98
N VAL A 149 18.22 -4.48 15.75
CA VAL A 149 17.68 -5.80 15.40
C VAL A 149 18.70 -6.92 15.68
N ASN A 150 19.97 -6.67 15.37
CA ASN A 150 21.05 -7.63 15.66
C ASN A 150 21.29 -7.80 17.18
N LYS A 151 21.31 -6.69 17.94
CA LYS A 151 21.43 -6.74 19.40
C LYS A 151 20.29 -7.51 20.06
N LEU A 152 19.09 -7.41 19.49
CA LEU A 152 17.91 -8.17 19.93
C LEU A 152 17.91 -9.62 19.44
N ARG A 153 18.93 -10.06 18.69
CA ARG A 153 19.06 -11.41 18.11
C ARG A 153 17.89 -11.81 17.21
N LEU A 154 17.27 -10.84 16.52
CA LEU A 154 16.14 -11.06 15.64
C LEU A 154 16.55 -11.29 14.18
N VAL A 155 17.84 -11.05 13.82
CA VAL A 155 18.35 -11.27 12.46
C VAL A 155 18.04 -12.69 12.00
N ASN A 156 17.73 -12.84 10.72
CA ASN A 156 17.33 -14.11 10.08
C ASN A 156 16.04 -14.72 10.67
N SER A 157 15.08 -13.85 11.03
CA SER A 157 13.73 -14.25 11.47
C SER A 157 12.66 -13.37 10.85
N TYR A 158 11.39 -13.81 10.87
CA TYR A 158 10.26 -12.96 10.44
C TYR A 158 10.13 -11.69 11.30
N TRP A 159 10.47 -11.75 12.57
CA TRP A 159 10.40 -10.60 13.47
C TRP A 159 11.34 -9.47 13.10
N ALA A 160 12.48 -9.77 12.47
CA ALA A 160 13.37 -8.75 11.92
C ALA A 160 12.70 -7.90 10.83
N LEU A 161 11.74 -8.47 10.10
CA LEU A 161 10.98 -7.78 9.04
C LEU A 161 9.73 -7.07 9.58
N ILE A 162 9.16 -7.56 10.68
CA ILE A 162 7.90 -7.09 11.25
C ILE A 162 8.12 -5.97 12.26
N ILE A 163 8.91 -6.21 13.32
CA ILE A 163 9.03 -5.31 14.48
C ILE A 163 9.45 -3.88 14.09
N PRO A 164 10.48 -3.65 13.25
CA PRO A 164 10.91 -2.29 12.91
C PRO A 164 9.87 -1.47 12.16
N LYS A 165 8.85 -2.12 11.59
CA LYS A 165 7.85 -1.51 10.73
C LYS A 165 6.47 -1.34 11.39
N ILE A 166 6.31 -1.78 12.64
CA ILE A 166 5.05 -1.69 13.37
C ILE A 166 4.68 -0.23 13.65
N ALA A 167 5.64 0.56 14.14
CA ALA A 167 5.41 1.92 14.60
C ALA A 167 6.16 2.95 13.73
N VAL A 168 5.78 3.04 12.46
CA VAL A 168 6.33 4.06 11.55
C VAL A 168 5.78 5.42 11.94
N ALA A 169 6.65 6.42 12.11
CA ALA A 169 6.30 7.77 12.56
C ALA A 169 5.19 8.41 11.71
N TYR A 170 5.23 8.25 10.39
CA TYR A 170 4.19 8.75 9.48
C TYR A 170 2.81 8.13 9.75
N ASN A 171 2.76 6.82 9.96
CA ASN A 171 1.51 6.12 10.24
C ASN A 171 0.89 6.58 11.56
N PHE A 172 1.71 6.74 12.59
CA PHE A 172 1.29 7.25 13.88
C PHE A 172 0.79 8.70 13.78
N PHE A 173 1.55 9.57 13.11
CA PHE A 173 1.18 10.97 12.87
C PHE A 173 -0.18 11.08 12.18
N LEU A 174 -0.40 10.32 11.10
CA LEU A 174 -1.66 10.31 10.36
C LEU A 174 -2.83 9.97 11.29
N VAL A 175 -2.75 8.87 12.02
CA VAL A 175 -3.83 8.44 12.93
C VAL A 175 -4.05 9.46 14.04
N LYS A 176 -2.97 10.05 14.59
CA LYS A 176 -3.05 11.08 15.64
C LYS A 176 -3.84 12.30 15.17
N GLN A 177 -3.65 12.76 13.94
CA GLN A 177 -4.42 13.87 13.37
C GLN A 177 -5.92 13.58 13.30
N PHE A 178 -6.29 12.34 13.00
CA PHE A 178 -7.69 11.91 13.02
C PHE A 178 -8.25 11.73 14.43
N CYS A 179 -7.44 11.25 15.38
CA CYS A 179 -7.84 11.15 16.78
C CYS A 179 -8.17 12.53 17.38
N GLU A 180 -7.50 13.61 16.95
CA GLU A 180 -7.80 14.98 17.39
C GLU A 180 -9.17 15.47 16.93
N GLN A 181 -9.66 14.94 15.81
CA GLN A 181 -10.97 15.33 15.27
C GLN A 181 -12.14 14.55 15.89
N LEU A 182 -11.87 13.51 16.69
CA LEU A 182 -12.92 12.76 17.38
C LEU A 182 -13.60 13.64 18.43
N PRO A 183 -14.95 13.78 18.41
CA PRO A 183 -15.66 14.56 19.42
C PRO A 183 -15.52 13.95 20.81
N ASP A 184 -15.06 14.72 21.79
CA ASP A 184 -14.92 14.26 23.17
C ASP A 184 -16.28 13.93 23.80
N SER A 185 -17.35 14.66 23.40
CA SER A 185 -18.70 14.44 23.88
C SER A 185 -19.22 13.01 23.71
N ILE A 186 -18.87 12.34 22.60
CA ILE A 186 -19.28 10.94 22.36
C ILE A 186 -18.55 9.99 23.32
N LEU A 187 -17.27 10.26 23.58
CA LEU A 187 -16.46 9.44 24.50
C LEU A 187 -16.88 9.64 25.96
N GLU A 188 -17.20 10.88 26.34
CA GLU A 188 -17.69 11.25 27.67
C GLU A 188 -19.08 10.65 27.93
N ALA A 189 -20.01 10.73 26.99
CA ALA A 189 -21.32 10.08 27.12
C ALA A 189 -21.17 8.59 27.40
N ALA A 190 -20.29 7.89 26.64
CA ALA A 190 -20.05 6.46 26.86
C ALA A 190 -19.43 6.17 28.24
N ARG A 191 -18.59 7.07 28.79
CA ARG A 191 -18.04 6.96 30.16
C ARG A 191 -19.14 7.13 31.21
N ILE A 192 -20.06 8.07 31.00
CA ILE A 192 -21.22 8.29 31.89
C ILE A 192 -22.12 7.06 31.90
N ASP A 193 -22.28 6.40 30.75
CA ASP A 193 -23.01 5.14 30.60
C ASP A 193 -22.27 3.93 31.23
N GLY A 194 -21.10 4.15 31.85
CA GLY A 194 -20.33 3.10 32.54
C GLY A 194 -19.45 2.24 31.63
N ALA A 195 -19.26 2.63 30.35
CA ALA A 195 -18.41 1.88 29.44
C ALA A 195 -16.92 1.98 29.84
N LYS A 196 -16.23 0.85 29.87
CA LYS A 196 -14.78 0.78 30.13
C LYS A 196 -13.99 1.33 28.93
N GLU A 197 -12.81 1.91 29.18
CA GLU A 197 -11.94 2.50 28.13
C GLU A 197 -11.62 1.53 26.98
N TYR A 198 -11.42 0.24 27.29
CA TYR A 198 -11.21 -0.79 26.26
C TYR A 198 -12.42 -0.93 25.33
N TYR A 199 -13.65 -0.87 25.89
CA TYR A 199 -14.88 -0.93 25.09
C TYR A 199 -15.04 0.33 24.24
N ILE A 200 -14.78 1.52 24.82
CA ILE A 200 -14.82 2.82 24.12
C ILE A 200 -13.84 2.81 22.95
N PHE A 201 -12.61 2.35 23.17
CA PHE A 201 -11.62 2.24 22.10
C PHE A 201 -12.09 1.35 20.94
N TRP A 202 -12.46 0.09 21.22
CA TRP A 202 -12.78 -0.86 20.16
C TRP A 202 -14.15 -0.66 19.51
N LYS A 203 -15.16 -0.19 20.24
CA LYS A 203 -16.54 -0.10 19.77
C LYS A 203 -16.92 1.31 19.30
N ILE A 204 -16.22 2.34 19.75
CA ILE A 204 -16.55 3.72 19.42
C ILE A 204 -15.39 4.37 18.64
N ALA A 205 -14.19 4.42 19.21
CA ALA A 205 -13.08 5.13 18.58
C ALA A 205 -12.59 4.44 17.30
N MET A 206 -12.36 3.12 17.30
CA MET A 206 -11.87 2.37 16.12
C MET A 206 -12.81 2.46 14.90
N PRO A 207 -14.14 2.33 15.02
CA PRO A 207 -15.06 2.56 13.91
C PRO A 207 -15.03 4.00 13.38
N LEU A 208 -14.94 5.00 14.25
CA LEU A 208 -14.83 6.40 13.85
C LEU A 208 -13.49 6.73 13.17
N LEU A 209 -12.42 6.07 13.58
CA LEU A 209 -11.09 6.17 12.97
C LEU A 209 -10.95 5.35 11.67
N LYS A 210 -12.02 4.74 11.18
CA LYS A 210 -11.98 3.86 10.00
C LYS A 210 -11.30 4.48 8.77
N PRO A 211 -11.51 5.73 8.40
CA PRO A 211 -10.79 6.35 7.28
C PRO A 211 -9.27 6.37 7.53
N ALA A 212 -8.84 6.76 8.73
CA ALA A 212 -7.43 6.88 9.09
C ALA A 212 -6.71 5.54 9.08
N TRP A 213 -7.21 4.52 9.83
CA TRP A 213 -6.54 3.22 9.87
C TRP A 213 -6.63 2.47 8.54
N THR A 214 -7.65 2.72 7.71
CA THR A 214 -7.71 2.16 6.36
C THR A 214 -6.60 2.73 5.49
N THR A 215 -6.36 4.04 5.55
CA THR A 215 -5.28 4.70 4.82
C THR A 215 -3.91 4.21 5.30
N LEU A 216 -3.72 4.10 6.62
CA LEU A 216 -2.53 3.50 7.21
C LEU A 216 -2.32 2.07 6.70
N ALA A 217 -3.37 1.25 6.68
CA ALA A 217 -3.29 -0.14 6.21
C ALA A 217 -2.83 -0.22 4.75
N VAL A 218 -3.34 0.66 3.86
CA VAL A 218 -2.91 0.71 2.45
C VAL A 218 -1.44 1.09 2.34
N PHE A 219 -1.01 2.17 2.99
CA PHE A 219 0.38 2.60 2.93
C PHE A 219 1.33 1.56 3.54
N SER A 220 0.97 1.01 4.69
CA SER A 220 1.75 -0.05 5.32
C SER A 220 1.83 -1.30 4.44
N PHE A 221 0.72 -1.70 3.80
CA PHE A 221 0.71 -2.83 2.86
C PHE A 221 1.64 -2.58 1.68
N VAL A 222 1.47 -1.47 0.97
CA VAL A 222 2.27 -1.16 -0.23
C VAL A 222 3.76 -1.08 0.10
N ASN A 223 4.11 -0.43 1.21
CA ASN A 223 5.51 -0.30 1.64
C ASN A 223 6.12 -1.65 2.02
N ASN A 224 5.39 -2.51 2.76
CA ASN A 224 5.90 -3.81 3.18
C ASN A 224 5.93 -4.82 2.04
N TRP A 225 4.90 -4.84 1.19
CA TRP A 225 4.81 -5.75 0.05
C TRP A 225 5.93 -5.53 -0.97
N ASN A 226 6.30 -4.28 -1.24
CA ASN A 226 7.32 -3.93 -2.23
C ASN A 226 8.75 -3.86 -1.65
N ASP A 227 8.91 -4.06 -0.33
CA ASP A 227 10.22 -3.95 0.30
C ASP A 227 11.11 -5.17 0.00
N TYR A 228 12.16 -4.95 -0.75
CA TYR A 228 13.22 -5.92 -0.97
C TYR A 228 14.46 -5.65 -0.12
N PHE A 229 14.62 -4.41 0.36
CA PHE A 229 15.86 -3.96 0.99
C PHE A 229 16.01 -4.46 2.43
N SER A 230 14.94 -4.39 3.24
CA SER A 230 14.98 -4.93 4.60
C SER A 230 15.24 -6.44 4.60
N PRO A 231 14.56 -7.26 3.78
CA PRO A 231 14.90 -8.67 3.66
C PRO A 231 16.34 -8.92 3.17
N LEU A 232 16.88 -8.07 2.29
CA LEU A 232 18.27 -8.18 1.83
C LEU A 232 19.28 -8.05 2.97
N ILE A 233 19.01 -7.17 3.94
CA ILE A 233 19.91 -6.90 5.07
C ILE A 233 19.70 -7.88 6.21
N PHE A 234 18.43 -8.21 6.54
CA PHE A 234 18.10 -8.95 7.73
C PHE A 234 18.01 -10.46 7.52
N ILE A 235 17.87 -10.97 6.28
CA ILE A 235 17.60 -12.38 6.01
C ILE A 235 18.78 -13.01 5.24
N SER A 236 19.42 -14.00 5.86
CA SER A 236 20.47 -14.81 5.24
C SER A 236 19.95 -16.13 4.68
N SER A 237 18.91 -16.71 5.29
CA SER A 237 18.32 -17.99 4.87
C SER A 237 17.44 -17.82 3.63
N ASN A 238 17.66 -18.65 2.61
CA ASN A 238 16.82 -18.68 1.41
C ASN A 238 15.34 -18.99 1.72
N ALA A 239 15.07 -19.80 2.74
CA ALA A 239 13.72 -20.19 3.14
C ALA A 239 12.88 -19.04 3.73
N LEU A 240 13.51 -17.94 4.18
CA LEU A 240 12.86 -16.78 4.76
C LEU A 240 12.81 -15.57 3.81
N LYS A 241 13.42 -15.65 2.64
CA LYS A 241 13.40 -14.57 1.65
C LYS A 241 11.95 -14.24 1.25
N THR A 242 11.70 -12.96 1.07
CA THR A 242 10.41 -12.46 0.55
C THR A 242 10.39 -12.49 -0.98
N LEU A 243 9.21 -12.41 -1.57
CA LEU A 243 9.03 -12.42 -3.00
C LEU A 243 9.80 -11.28 -3.70
N PRO A 244 9.73 -9.99 -3.29
CA PRO A 244 10.50 -8.93 -3.92
C PRO A 244 12.00 -9.18 -3.90
N LEU A 245 12.55 -9.69 -2.79
CA LEU A 245 13.98 -10.03 -2.71
C LEU A 245 14.33 -11.20 -3.65
N ALA A 246 13.53 -12.25 -3.68
CA ALA A 246 13.75 -13.38 -4.59
C ALA A 246 13.72 -12.94 -6.06
N LEU A 247 12.80 -12.05 -6.43
CA LEU A 247 12.69 -11.51 -7.79
C LEU A 247 13.84 -10.57 -8.14
N GLN A 248 14.31 -9.78 -7.17
CA GLN A 248 15.50 -8.94 -7.34
C GLN A 248 16.74 -9.77 -7.68
N THR A 249 16.87 -10.96 -7.10
CA THR A 249 18.00 -11.87 -7.41
C THR A 249 17.94 -12.42 -8.83
N LEU A 250 16.76 -12.54 -9.43
CA LEU A 250 16.58 -12.94 -10.83
C LEU A 250 17.02 -11.85 -11.81
N SER A 251 16.89 -10.59 -11.43
CA SER A 251 17.23 -9.42 -12.25
C SER A 251 18.73 -9.16 -12.31
N GLY A 252 19.55 -9.89 -11.55
CA GLY A 252 21.00 -9.76 -11.51
C GLY A 252 21.74 -11.03 -11.97
N GLY A 253 23.04 -10.88 -12.26
CA GLY A 253 23.95 -11.97 -12.53
C GLY A 253 23.95 -12.52 -13.97
N ALA A 254 24.71 -13.58 -14.19
CA ALA A 254 24.81 -14.22 -15.51
C ALA A 254 23.46 -14.80 -15.96
N GLY A 255 23.13 -14.65 -17.27
CA GLY A 255 21.89 -15.15 -17.84
C GLY A 255 20.67 -14.26 -17.65
N VAL A 256 20.81 -13.00 -17.21
CA VAL A 256 19.71 -12.01 -17.08
C VAL A 256 18.93 -11.88 -18.40
N VAL A 257 19.63 -11.85 -19.53
CA VAL A 257 19.03 -11.75 -20.86
C VAL A 257 18.08 -12.92 -21.12
N ALA A 258 18.52 -14.15 -20.84
CA ALA A 258 17.68 -15.35 -21.04
C ALA A 258 16.47 -15.40 -20.09
N ARG A 259 16.54 -14.70 -18.95
CA ARG A 259 15.47 -14.63 -17.93
C ARG A 259 14.62 -13.36 -18.00
N SER A 260 14.84 -12.48 -18.98
CA SER A 260 14.13 -11.20 -19.05
C SER A 260 12.61 -11.34 -19.18
N GLY A 261 12.11 -12.38 -19.85
CA GLY A 261 10.69 -12.71 -19.86
C GLY A 261 10.17 -13.07 -18.46
N ALA A 262 10.91 -13.91 -17.73
CA ALA A 262 10.58 -14.27 -16.34
C ALA A 262 10.63 -13.05 -15.40
N VAL A 263 11.57 -12.13 -15.61
CA VAL A 263 11.63 -10.84 -14.86
C VAL A 263 10.41 -9.98 -15.15
N GLY A 264 9.95 -9.93 -16.40
CA GLY A 264 8.71 -9.25 -16.78
C GLY A 264 7.47 -9.84 -16.07
N ALA A 265 7.33 -11.17 -16.07
CA ALA A 265 6.27 -11.87 -15.33
C ALA A 265 6.37 -11.64 -13.82
N ALA A 266 7.57 -11.62 -13.27
CA ALA A 266 7.84 -11.33 -11.86
C ALA A 266 7.39 -9.91 -11.46
N THR A 267 7.76 -8.90 -12.27
CA THR A 267 7.34 -7.51 -12.05
C THR A 267 5.81 -7.37 -12.08
N PHE A 268 5.15 -8.06 -13.00
CA PHE A 268 3.69 -8.11 -13.03
C PHE A 268 3.11 -8.69 -11.73
N LEU A 269 3.59 -9.86 -11.29
CA LEU A 269 3.11 -10.53 -10.08
C LEU A 269 3.32 -9.71 -8.79
N THR A 270 4.40 -8.93 -8.70
CA THR A 270 4.64 -8.05 -7.55
C THR A 270 3.78 -6.79 -7.58
N THR A 271 3.47 -6.28 -8.76
CA THR A 271 2.71 -5.03 -8.91
C THR A 271 1.20 -5.23 -8.71
N VAL A 272 0.65 -6.37 -9.19
CA VAL A 272 -0.79 -6.66 -9.13
C VAL A 272 -1.38 -6.57 -7.73
N PRO A 273 -0.82 -7.16 -6.65
CA PRO A 273 -1.39 -7.06 -5.32
C PRO A 273 -1.45 -5.62 -4.80
N SER A 274 -0.44 -4.79 -5.08
CA SER A 274 -0.43 -3.38 -4.71
C SER A 274 -1.56 -2.61 -5.39
N ILE A 275 -1.76 -2.83 -6.69
CA ILE A 275 -2.86 -2.21 -7.45
C ILE A 275 -4.22 -2.68 -6.93
N LEU A 276 -4.39 -3.98 -6.65
CA LEU A 276 -5.65 -4.54 -6.15
C LEU A 276 -6.02 -3.96 -4.80
N VAL A 277 -5.08 -3.92 -3.84
CA VAL A 277 -5.32 -3.34 -2.52
C VAL A 277 -5.70 -1.87 -2.64
N PHE A 278 -4.97 -1.09 -3.44
CA PHE A 278 -5.31 0.31 -3.68
C PHE A 278 -6.68 0.47 -4.34
N ALA A 279 -7.00 -0.32 -5.37
CA ALA A 279 -8.28 -0.25 -6.07
C ALA A 279 -9.49 -0.56 -5.17
N ILE A 280 -9.34 -1.55 -4.27
CA ILE A 280 -10.39 -1.93 -3.30
C ILE A 280 -10.58 -0.82 -2.25
N MET A 281 -9.49 -0.20 -1.81
CA MET A 281 -9.50 0.74 -0.68
C MET A 281 -9.53 2.22 -1.10
N ARG A 282 -9.45 2.54 -2.40
CA ARG A 282 -9.35 3.90 -2.94
C ARG A 282 -10.43 4.87 -2.42
N GLY A 283 -11.68 4.39 -2.28
CA GLY A 283 -12.78 5.23 -1.80
C GLY A 283 -12.52 5.79 -0.39
N LYS A 284 -12.01 4.94 0.51
CA LYS A 284 -11.72 5.32 1.90
C LYS A 284 -10.46 6.19 2.03
N VAL A 285 -9.48 5.98 1.16
CA VAL A 285 -8.28 6.82 1.07
C VAL A 285 -8.66 8.23 0.60
N MET A 286 -9.54 8.34 -0.39
CA MET A 286 -10.03 9.63 -0.89
C MET A 286 -10.82 10.41 0.16
N GLU A 287 -11.66 9.74 0.96
CA GLU A 287 -12.34 10.35 2.10
C GLU A 287 -11.33 10.98 3.07
N THR A 288 -10.27 10.26 3.41
CA THR A 288 -9.22 10.75 4.31
C THR A 288 -8.53 12.00 3.78
N MET A 289 -8.23 12.04 2.49
CA MET A 289 -7.57 13.20 1.87
C MET A 289 -8.49 14.43 1.79
N SER A 290 -9.79 14.25 1.59
CA SER A 290 -10.75 15.37 1.57
C SER A 290 -10.92 16.00 2.95
N PHE A 291 -10.86 15.23 4.03
CA PHE A 291 -10.92 15.76 5.41
C PHE A 291 -9.63 16.51 5.81
N SER A 292 -8.48 16.18 5.26
CA SER A 292 -7.23 16.90 5.53
C SER A 292 -7.10 18.23 4.76
N GLY A 293 -7.86 18.41 3.67
CA GLY A 293 -7.82 19.59 2.80
C GLY A 293 -8.83 20.70 3.13
N ILE A 294 -9.81 20.45 4.01
CA ILE A 294 -10.84 21.43 4.38
C ILE A 294 -10.51 22.03 5.76
N LYS A 295 -9.44 22.77 5.81
CA LYS A 295 -9.18 23.82 6.82
C LYS A 295 -8.69 25.05 6.11
N SER A 296 -9.61 25.74 5.47
CA SER A 296 -9.45 27.13 5.08
C SER A 296 -10.77 27.84 5.33
#